data_f6f785ff1c345a29ef38f3b237c334b1
#
_entry.id   f6f785ff1c345a29ef38f3b237c334b1
#
_cell.length_a   1.000
_cell.length_b   1.000
_cell.length_c   1.000
_cell.angle_alpha   90.00
_cell.angle_beta   90.00
_cell.angle_gamma   90.00
#
_symmetry.space_group_name_H-M   'P 1'
#
loop_
_entity.id
_entity.type
_entity.pdbx_description
1 polymer ?
#
loop_
_entity_poly.entity_id
_entity_poly.type
_entity_poly.pdbx_seq_one_letter_code
_entity_poly.pdbx_strand_id
1 'polypeptide(L)'
;MSIMALSQSTELGNELATVVDRVRRSVVQVFNSQGNGSGVIWRADGQIVTNSHVASSDHVHVVLGDGRQFAGQVVARHPARDIALVNVEATDLPAATIADSSRVRPGQVVVAVGHPLGYRNAATLGVLAAAGQAVTPEGLQIGDLLQADIAIAPGNSGGPLVDADGRVIGINTLVAGRLAMAIPSNAVDHFVEGRSALKSAGYIGIRGELVRVRFSNAEEIGVVIAAVETGSPADRAGLMVGDIVLSVGNTPILDEESLPAAVMRLTPGQPIDVQVLRGGDPRTFTVVPTERS
;
A
#
# COMPACT_ATOMS: atom_id res chain seq x y z
N MET A 1 -27.10 31.73 20.38
CA MET A 1 -25.90 31.44 19.55
C MET A 1 -25.57 32.70 18.78
N SER A 2 -24.40 33.28 19.00
CA SER A 2 -24.03 34.62 18.50
C SER A 2 -23.78 34.60 16.98
N ILE A 3 -24.21 35.69 16.28
CA ILE A 3 -23.98 35.93 14.84
C ILE A 3 -22.48 35.77 14.49
N MET A 4 -21.58 36.10 15.42
CA MET A 4 -20.13 36.00 15.30
C MET A 4 -19.67 34.54 15.17
N ALA A 5 -20.27 33.57 15.84
CA ALA A 5 -19.97 32.16 15.75
C ALA A 5 -20.44 31.53 14.41
N LEU A 6 -21.53 32.05 13.85
CA LEU A 6 -22.01 31.62 12.52
C LEU A 6 -21.11 32.12 11.38
N SER A 7 -20.54 33.34 11.50
CA SER A 7 -19.58 33.84 10.48
C SER A 7 -18.28 33.04 10.47
N GLN A 8 -17.75 32.69 11.63
CA GLN A 8 -16.51 31.89 11.73
C GLN A 8 -16.67 30.47 11.18
N SER A 9 -17.82 29.82 11.40
CA SER A 9 -18.06 28.48 10.85
C SER A 9 -18.22 28.48 9.32
N THR A 10 -18.80 29.53 8.75
CA THR A 10 -18.92 29.71 7.31
C THR A 10 -17.56 29.98 6.67
N GLU A 11 -16.72 30.77 7.34
CA GLU A 11 -15.36 31.09 6.90
C GLU A 11 -14.48 29.84 6.85
N LEU A 12 -14.47 29.01 7.90
CA LEU A 12 -13.76 27.73 7.94
C LEU A 12 -14.24 26.78 6.81
N GLY A 13 -15.55 26.70 6.58
CA GLY A 13 -16.09 25.89 5.50
C GLY A 13 -15.61 26.34 4.12
N ASN A 14 -15.53 27.65 3.88
CA ASN A 14 -15.04 28.21 2.63
C ASN A 14 -13.53 28.00 2.46
N GLU A 15 -12.75 28.10 3.54
CA GLU A 15 -11.32 27.80 3.54
C GLU A 15 -11.05 26.35 3.14
N LEU A 16 -11.76 25.40 3.76
CA LEU A 16 -11.65 23.97 3.42
C LEU A 16 -12.05 23.71 1.97
N ALA A 17 -13.13 24.30 1.47
CA ALA A 17 -13.53 24.19 0.08
C ALA A 17 -12.42 24.71 -0.88
N THR A 18 -11.77 25.81 -0.52
CA THR A 18 -10.64 26.38 -1.29
C THR A 18 -9.42 25.43 -1.30
N VAL A 19 -9.14 24.78 -0.17
CA VAL A 19 -8.10 23.76 -0.07
C VAL A 19 -8.42 22.60 -1.01
N VAL A 20 -9.63 22.05 -0.96
CA VAL A 20 -10.10 20.98 -1.85
C VAL A 20 -9.97 21.37 -3.32
N ASP A 21 -10.38 22.60 -3.67
CA ASP A 21 -10.30 23.13 -5.04
C ASP A 21 -8.86 23.22 -5.57
N ARG A 22 -7.90 23.44 -4.70
CA ARG A 22 -6.48 23.42 -5.03
C ARG A 22 -5.97 22.01 -5.22
N VAL A 23 -6.25 21.12 -4.26
CA VAL A 23 -5.77 19.73 -4.23
C VAL A 23 -6.30 18.94 -5.43
N ARG A 24 -7.58 19.09 -5.78
CA ARG A 24 -8.21 18.34 -6.88
C ARG A 24 -7.54 18.54 -8.24
N ARG A 25 -6.78 19.62 -8.44
CA ARG A 25 -6.04 19.87 -9.69
C ARG A 25 -4.93 18.85 -9.90
N SER A 26 -4.35 18.35 -8.81
CA SER A 26 -3.30 17.32 -8.84
C SER A 26 -3.83 15.90 -8.71
N VAL A 27 -5.16 15.71 -8.61
CA VAL A 27 -5.78 14.38 -8.49
C VAL A 27 -6.28 13.93 -9.86
N VAL A 28 -5.97 12.70 -10.21
CA VAL A 28 -6.36 12.07 -11.48
C VAL A 28 -7.19 10.82 -11.26
N GLN A 29 -7.99 10.44 -12.25
CA GLN A 29 -8.59 9.12 -12.32
C GLN A 29 -7.62 8.16 -13.02
N VAL A 30 -7.48 6.97 -12.47
CA VAL A 30 -6.68 5.89 -13.05
C VAL A 30 -7.61 4.72 -13.33
N PHE A 31 -7.66 4.29 -14.59
CA PHE A 31 -8.49 3.18 -15.05
C PHE A 31 -7.60 2.02 -15.52
N ASN A 32 -8.01 0.83 -15.18
CA ASN A 32 -7.48 -0.41 -15.72
C ASN A 32 -8.63 -1.30 -16.25
N SER A 33 -8.32 -2.50 -16.70
CA SER A 33 -9.33 -3.46 -17.21
C SER A 33 -10.28 -4.00 -16.13
N GLN A 34 -9.98 -3.82 -14.86
CA GLN A 34 -10.72 -4.39 -13.73
C GLN A 34 -11.50 -3.34 -12.92
N GLY A 35 -11.25 -2.04 -13.15
CA GLY A 35 -11.90 -0.98 -12.40
C GLY A 35 -11.20 0.36 -12.53
N ASN A 36 -11.46 1.22 -11.55
CA ASN A 36 -10.88 2.54 -11.47
C ASN A 36 -10.50 2.92 -10.04
N GLY A 37 -9.58 3.85 -9.94
CA GLY A 37 -9.17 4.47 -8.69
C GLY A 37 -8.71 5.90 -8.94
N SER A 38 -8.02 6.45 -7.97
CA SER A 38 -7.41 7.77 -8.04
C SER A 38 -5.89 7.67 -8.17
N GLY A 39 -5.27 8.78 -8.54
CA GLY A 39 -3.84 8.99 -8.52
C GLY A 39 -3.50 10.43 -8.19
N VAL A 40 -2.25 10.68 -7.85
CA VAL A 40 -1.72 11.99 -7.55
C VAL A 40 -0.60 12.33 -8.52
N ILE A 41 -0.69 13.47 -9.19
CA ILE A 41 0.41 14.01 -9.98
C ILE A 41 1.51 14.40 -8.99
N TRP A 42 2.53 13.54 -8.90
CA TRP A 42 3.63 13.69 -7.94
C TRP A 42 4.69 14.65 -8.45
N ARG A 43 4.92 14.65 -9.76
CA ARG A 43 5.85 15.56 -10.43
C ARG A 43 5.23 16.12 -11.70
N ALA A 44 5.60 17.34 -12.05
CA ALA A 44 5.06 18.04 -13.20
C ALA A 44 5.47 17.43 -14.56
N ASP A 45 6.48 16.56 -14.56
CA ASP A 45 7.03 15.88 -15.74
C ASP A 45 6.28 14.58 -16.11
N GLY A 46 5.11 14.34 -15.52
CA GLY A 46 4.26 13.20 -15.89
C GLY A 46 4.29 12.04 -14.89
N GLN A 47 4.99 12.18 -13.76
CA GLN A 47 5.00 11.12 -12.74
C GLN A 47 3.76 11.19 -11.86
N ILE A 48 3.01 10.10 -11.85
CA ILE A 48 1.75 9.94 -11.10
C ILE A 48 1.89 8.76 -10.15
N VAL A 49 1.56 8.97 -8.89
CA VAL A 49 1.52 7.93 -7.87
C VAL A 49 0.09 7.44 -7.69
N THR A 50 -0.08 6.14 -7.57
CA THR A 50 -1.35 5.48 -7.26
C THR A 50 -1.09 4.21 -6.44
N ASN A 51 -2.12 3.43 -6.12
CA ASN A 51 -1.93 2.12 -5.50
C ASN A 51 -1.57 1.03 -6.52
N SER A 52 -0.84 0.02 -6.06
CA SER A 52 -0.47 -1.14 -6.88
C SER A 52 -1.70 -1.93 -7.35
N HIS A 53 -2.72 -2.07 -6.48
CA HIS A 53 -3.98 -2.74 -6.84
C HIS A 53 -4.79 -1.94 -7.86
N VAL A 54 -4.69 -0.60 -7.87
CA VAL A 54 -5.32 0.27 -8.89
C VAL A 54 -4.58 0.16 -10.22
N ALA A 55 -3.25 0.19 -10.21
CA ALA A 55 -2.42 0.02 -11.41
C ALA A 55 -1.96 -1.43 -11.55
N SER A 56 -2.91 -2.39 -11.65
CA SER A 56 -2.63 -3.82 -11.68
C SER A 56 -2.05 -4.34 -13.00
N SER A 57 -2.18 -3.57 -14.10
CA SER A 57 -1.61 -3.86 -15.42
C SER A 57 -0.49 -2.88 -15.77
N ASP A 58 0.38 -3.24 -16.73
CA ASP A 58 1.52 -2.39 -17.12
C ASP A 58 1.11 -1.10 -17.83
N HIS A 59 -0.12 -1.06 -18.35
CA HIS A 59 -0.70 0.11 -18.98
C HIS A 59 -2.01 0.46 -18.29
N VAL A 60 -2.20 1.74 -18.03
CA VAL A 60 -3.41 2.30 -17.44
C VAL A 60 -3.88 3.51 -18.26
N HIS A 61 -5.14 3.87 -18.12
CA HIS A 61 -5.67 5.10 -18.69
C HIS A 61 -5.81 6.15 -17.61
N VAL A 62 -5.24 7.33 -17.82
CA VAL A 62 -5.23 8.43 -16.85
C VAL A 62 -6.08 9.57 -17.37
N VAL A 63 -6.99 10.08 -16.53
CA VAL A 63 -7.84 11.24 -16.83
C VAL A 63 -7.59 12.33 -15.79
N LEU A 64 -7.15 13.48 -16.23
CA LEU A 64 -6.91 14.65 -15.38
C LEU A 64 -8.22 15.35 -14.99
N GLY A 65 -8.15 16.18 -13.95
CA GLY A 65 -9.29 16.98 -13.50
C GLY A 65 -9.85 17.96 -14.54
N ASP A 66 -9.02 18.40 -15.50
CA ASP A 66 -9.41 19.26 -16.62
C ASP A 66 -9.98 18.49 -17.85
N GLY A 67 -10.01 17.15 -17.78
CA GLY A 67 -10.54 16.27 -18.82
C GLY A 67 -9.50 15.78 -19.83
N ARG A 68 -8.25 16.21 -19.77
CA ARG A 68 -7.18 15.64 -20.60
C ARG A 68 -6.98 14.17 -20.26
N GLN A 69 -6.66 13.35 -21.25
CA GLN A 69 -6.53 11.90 -21.13
C GLN A 69 -5.18 11.46 -21.68
N PHE A 70 -4.55 10.51 -20.99
CA PHE A 70 -3.24 10.01 -21.35
C PHE A 70 -3.20 8.48 -21.21
N ALA A 71 -2.42 7.85 -22.08
CA ALA A 71 -1.95 6.49 -21.85
C ALA A 71 -0.83 6.56 -20.82
N GLY A 72 -1.00 5.85 -19.70
CA GLY A 72 -0.01 5.77 -18.64
C GLY A 72 0.72 4.43 -18.68
N GLN A 73 2.04 4.47 -18.55
CA GLN A 73 2.89 3.29 -18.37
C GLN A 73 3.25 3.13 -16.90
N VAL A 74 3.03 1.96 -16.33
CA VAL A 74 3.49 1.64 -14.97
C VAL A 74 4.98 1.35 -15.03
N VAL A 75 5.77 2.26 -14.46
CA VAL A 75 7.25 2.20 -14.50
C VAL A 75 7.85 1.58 -13.25
N ALA A 76 7.10 1.56 -12.15
CA ALA A 76 7.49 0.87 -10.92
C ALA A 76 6.25 0.44 -10.13
N ARG A 77 6.35 -0.68 -9.41
CA ARG A 77 5.26 -1.21 -8.58
C ARG A 77 5.83 -1.87 -7.34
N HIS A 78 5.18 -1.63 -6.21
CA HIS A 78 5.50 -2.29 -4.95
C HIS A 78 4.23 -2.88 -4.32
N PRO A 79 3.85 -4.11 -4.66
CA PRO A 79 2.61 -4.73 -4.19
C PRO A 79 2.48 -4.78 -2.66
N ALA A 80 3.59 -5.09 -1.95
CA ALA A 80 3.58 -5.19 -0.50
C ALA A 80 3.29 -3.88 0.25
N ARG A 81 3.58 -2.74 -0.36
CA ARG A 81 3.25 -1.40 0.16
C ARG A 81 2.04 -0.80 -0.54
N ASP A 82 1.49 -1.53 -1.49
CA ASP A 82 0.37 -1.11 -2.31
C ASP A 82 0.60 0.24 -3.01
N ILE A 83 1.78 0.44 -3.61
CA ILE A 83 2.15 1.67 -4.32
C ILE A 83 2.61 1.37 -5.74
N ALA A 84 2.27 2.22 -6.69
CA ALA A 84 2.74 2.17 -8.06
C ALA A 84 3.07 3.58 -8.57
N LEU A 85 4.07 3.64 -9.47
CA LEU A 85 4.45 4.83 -10.21
C LEU A 85 4.04 4.66 -11.67
N VAL A 86 3.24 5.58 -12.15
CA VAL A 86 2.77 5.67 -13.54
C VAL A 86 3.44 6.87 -14.18
N ASN A 87 3.96 6.69 -15.38
CA ASN A 87 4.46 7.77 -16.21
C ASN A 87 3.50 8.06 -17.36
N VAL A 88 3.20 9.33 -17.61
CA VAL A 88 2.47 9.79 -18.79
C VAL A 88 3.34 10.74 -19.59
N GLU A 89 3.19 10.75 -20.91
CA GLU A 89 3.93 11.68 -21.78
C GLU A 89 3.27 13.07 -21.74
N ALA A 90 3.59 13.81 -20.67
CA ALA A 90 3.10 15.18 -20.49
C ALA A 90 4.10 15.98 -19.63
N THR A 91 4.11 17.29 -19.83
CA THR A 91 4.88 18.25 -19.04
C THR A 91 3.95 19.32 -18.48
N ASP A 92 4.45 20.08 -17.51
CA ASP A 92 3.71 21.20 -16.90
C ASP A 92 2.39 20.78 -16.25
N LEU A 93 2.34 19.53 -15.75
CA LEU A 93 1.20 19.04 -15.00
C LEU A 93 1.11 19.72 -13.63
N PRO A 94 -0.10 19.96 -13.09
CA PRO A 94 -0.29 20.55 -11.77
C PRO A 94 0.09 19.56 -10.67
N ALA A 95 1.38 19.49 -10.35
CA ALA A 95 1.89 18.59 -9.32
C ALA A 95 1.38 18.98 -7.92
N ALA A 96 1.17 17.98 -7.07
CA ALA A 96 0.78 18.18 -5.69
C ALA A 96 1.90 18.82 -4.87
N THR A 97 1.53 19.60 -3.86
CA THR A 97 2.47 20.02 -2.81
C THR A 97 2.58 18.91 -1.78
N ILE A 98 3.79 18.42 -1.55
CA ILE A 98 4.04 17.31 -0.63
C ILE A 98 4.51 17.84 0.72
N ALA A 99 3.96 17.29 1.81
CA ALA A 99 4.40 17.58 3.17
C ALA A 99 5.31 16.46 3.69
N ASP A 100 6.13 16.78 4.67
CA ASP A 100 6.91 15.80 5.43
C ASP A 100 6.01 15.04 6.40
N SER A 101 5.68 13.78 6.08
CA SER A 101 4.80 12.94 6.90
C SER A 101 5.40 12.54 8.25
N SER A 102 6.70 12.73 8.49
CA SER A 102 7.29 12.50 9.80
C SER A 102 6.87 13.54 10.85
N ARG A 103 6.30 14.67 10.39
CA ARG A 103 5.90 15.81 11.23
C ARG A 103 4.41 15.81 11.55
N VAL A 104 3.63 14.89 11.00
CA VAL A 104 2.19 14.80 11.29
C VAL A 104 1.94 14.26 12.68
N ARG A 105 0.84 14.70 13.29
CA ARG A 105 0.49 14.32 14.66
C ARG A 105 -0.97 13.90 14.74
N PRO A 106 -1.30 12.88 15.56
CA PRO A 106 -2.69 12.56 15.88
C PRO A 106 -3.45 13.80 16.34
N GLY A 107 -4.73 13.90 15.94
CA GLY A 107 -5.59 15.05 16.21
C GLY A 107 -5.58 16.13 15.12
N GLN A 108 -4.69 16.08 14.16
CA GLN A 108 -4.71 17.00 13.01
C GLN A 108 -5.90 16.72 12.10
N VAL A 109 -6.50 17.78 11.58
CA VAL A 109 -7.52 17.71 10.52
C VAL A 109 -6.90 17.22 9.24
N VAL A 110 -7.55 16.28 8.58
CA VAL A 110 -7.12 15.72 7.29
C VAL A 110 -8.27 15.66 6.31
N VAL A 111 -7.95 15.75 5.03
CA VAL A 111 -8.94 15.64 3.94
C VAL A 111 -8.46 14.55 2.98
N ALA A 112 -9.34 13.61 2.67
CA ALA A 112 -9.13 12.67 1.58
C ALA A 112 -9.83 13.19 0.32
N VAL A 113 -9.11 13.19 -0.81
CA VAL A 113 -9.66 13.61 -2.11
C VAL A 113 -9.50 12.46 -3.11
N GLY A 114 -10.53 12.23 -3.92
CA GLY A 114 -10.51 11.15 -4.89
C GLY A 114 -11.72 11.15 -5.81
N HIS A 115 -11.93 10.02 -6.47
CA HIS A 115 -12.99 9.82 -7.47
C HIS A 115 -13.89 8.62 -7.08
N PRO A 116 -14.51 8.62 -5.89
CA PRO A 116 -15.29 7.47 -5.43
C PRO A 116 -16.55 7.28 -6.28
N LEU A 117 -16.87 6.02 -6.58
CA LEU A 117 -18.14 5.61 -7.22
C LEU A 117 -18.50 6.41 -8.50
N GLY A 118 -17.51 6.91 -9.23
CA GLY A 118 -17.72 7.73 -10.44
C GLY A 118 -17.97 9.22 -10.17
N TYR A 119 -18.09 9.63 -8.90
CA TYR A 119 -18.10 11.05 -8.55
C TYR A 119 -16.71 11.62 -8.74
N ARG A 120 -16.60 12.70 -9.51
CA ARG A 120 -15.31 13.38 -9.70
C ARG A 120 -15.01 14.29 -8.52
N ASN A 121 -13.76 14.24 -8.02
CA ASN A 121 -13.24 15.15 -7.02
C ASN A 121 -14.05 15.19 -5.71
N ALA A 122 -14.54 14.03 -5.24
CA ALA A 122 -15.16 13.97 -3.94
C ALA A 122 -14.11 14.17 -2.84
N ALA A 123 -14.49 14.88 -1.81
CA ALA A 123 -13.63 15.13 -0.66
C ALA A 123 -14.37 14.74 0.63
N THR A 124 -13.65 14.15 1.56
CA THR A 124 -14.12 13.85 2.90
C THR A 124 -13.16 14.42 3.93
N LEU A 125 -13.71 14.87 5.05
CA LEU A 125 -13.00 15.50 6.17
C LEU A 125 -12.95 14.53 7.34
N GLY A 126 -11.82 14.46 8.00
CA GLY A 126 -11.61 13.64 9.19
C GLY A 126 -10.45 14.10 10.04
N VAL A 127 -10.00 13.23 10.92
CA VAL A 127 -8.90 13.48 11.85
C VAL A 127 -7.89 12.37 11.77
N LEU A 128 -6.60 12.73 11.76
CA LEU A 128 -5.51 11.77 11.87
C LEU A 128 -5.59 11.09 13.26
N ALA A 129 -5.79 9.78 13.27
CA ALA A 129 -5.92 8.98 14.49
C ALA A 129 -4.57 8.49 14.99
N ALA A 130 -3.68 8.05 14.09
CA ALA A 130 -2.34 7.58 14.41
C ALA A 130 -1.38 7.76 13.22
N ALA A 131 -0.08 7.81 13.51
CA ALA A 131 0.99 7.83 12.53
C ALA A 131 2.17 6.99 13.05
N GLY A 132 2.81 6.22 12.15
CA GLY A 132 3.98 5.41 12.47
C GLY A 132 3.73 3.91 12.34
N GLN A 133 4.64 3.12 12.92
CA GLN A 133 4.56 1.67 12.86
C GLN A 133 3.39 1.16 13.71
N ALA A 134 2.45 0.48 13.06
CA ALA A 134 1.43 -0.26 13.75
C ALA A 134 1.96 -1.68 14.06
N VAL A 135 1.70 -2.13 15.27
CA VAL A 135 1.98 -3.50 15.70
C VAL A 135 0.65 -4.12 16.10
N THR A 136 0.30 -5.28 15.51
CA THR A 136 -0.91 -5.99 15.91
C THR A 136 -0.74 -6.53 17.34
N PRO A 137 -1.83 -6.90 18.03
CA PRO A 137 -1.74 -7.55 19.35
C PRO A 137 -0.84 -8.80 19.36
N GLU A 138 -0.72 -9.47 18.22
CA GLU A 138 0.12 -10.66 18.00
C GLU A 138 1.59 -10.31 17.69
N GLY A 139 1.95 -9.02 17.71
CA GLY A 139 3.32 -8.55 17.50
C GLY A 139 3.71 -8.39 16.02
N LEU A 140 2.78 -8.51 15.07
CA LEU A 140 3.05 -8.31 13.66
C LEU A 140 3.24 -6.81 13.39
N GLN A 141 4.39 -6.42 12.84
CA GLN A 141 4.62 -5.06 12.39
C GLN A 141 3.87 -4.81 11.07
N ILE A 142 2.78 -4.06 11.14
CA ILE A 142 2.20 -3.40 9.98
C ILE A 142 3.08 -2.18 9.73
N GLY A 143 3.72 -2.05 8.56
CA GLY A 143 4.66 -0.98 8.25
C GLY A 143 4.16 0.43 8.60
N ASP A 144 4.98 1.44 8.39
CA ASP A 144 4.59 2.83 8.61
C ASP A 144 3.37 3.21 7.79
N LEU A 145 2.23 3.44 8.45
CA LEU A 145 0.98 3.89 7.85
C LEU A 145 0.41 5.06 8.66
N LEU A 146 -0.27 5.95 7.97
CA LEU A 146 -1.13 6.94 8.59
C LEU A 146 -2.51 6.34 8.77
N GLN A 147 -3.10 6.50 9.93
CA GLN A 147 -4.46 6.07 10.23
C GLN A 147 -5.34 7.30 10.47
N ALA A 148 -6.44 7.40 9.76
CA ALA A 148 -7.36 8.53 9.86
C ALA A 148 -8.79 8.05 10.12
N ASP A 149 -9.49 8.70 11.06
CA ASP A 149 -10.93 8.54 11.22
C ASP A 149 -11.62 9.43 10.17
N ILE A 150 -11.80 8.86 9.00
CA ILE A 150 -12.32 9.53 7.81
C ILE A 150 -13.05 8.51 6.92
N ALA A 151 -14.19 8.92 6.39
CA ALA A 151 -14.93 8.08 5.46
C ALA A 151 -14.24 8.06 4.09
N ILE A 152 -13.81 6.89 3.65
CA ILE A 152 -13.36 6.66 2.26
C ILE A 152 -14.20 5.55 1.62
N ALA A 153 -14.31 5.59 0.30
CA ALA A 153 -15.08 4.65 -0.50
C ALA A 153 -14.22 4.13 -1.67
N PRO A 154 -14.60 3.00 -2.31
CA PRO A 154 -13.96 2.54 -3.52
C PRO A 154 -13.83 3.67 -4.55
N GLY A 155 -12.62 3.87 -5.08
CA GLY A 155 -12.26 5.00 -5.95
C GLY A 155 -11.45 6.11 -5.23
N ASN A 156 -11.41 6.15 -3.90
CA ASN A 156 -10.46 7.01 -3.17
C ASN A 156 -9.05 6.41 -3.11
N SER A 157 -8.92 5.10 -3.31
CA SER A 157 -7.62 4.42 -3.37
C SER A 157 -6.71 5.06 -4.40
N GLY A 158 -5.46 5.33 -4.04
CA GLY A 158 -4.48 6.04 -4.85
C GLY A 158 -4.58 7.56 -4.81
N GLY A 159 -5.68 8.11 -4.28
CA GLY A 159 -5.83 9.55 -4.06
C GLY A 159 -5.10 10.05 -2.82
N PRO A 160 -4.90 11.37 -2.69
CA PRO A 160 -4.16 11.95 -1.58
C PRO A 160 -4.98 12.00 -0.28
N LEU A 161 -4.29 11.78 0.83
CA LEU A 161 -4.63 12.28 2.14
C LEU A 161 -3.83 13.57 2.36
N VAL A 162 -4.51 14.69 2.63
CA VAL A 162 -3.86 16.00 2.78
C VAL A 162 -4.09 16.58 4.16
N ASP A 163 -3.19 17.47 4.59
CA ASP A 163 -3.36 18.30 5.77
C ASP A 163 -4.31 19.51 5.51
N ALA A 164 -4.54 20.31 6.53
CA ALA A 164 -5.41 21.49 6.45
C ALA A 164 -4.90 22.57 5.49
N ASP A 165 -3.62 22.56 5.12
CA ASP A 165 -3.01 23.45 4.12
C ASP A 165 -3.13 22.88 2.68
N GLY A 166 -3.67 21.67 2.51
CA GLY A 166 -3.78 20.98 1.22
C GLY A 166 -2.47 20.35 0.73
N ARG A 167 -1.52 20.10 1.63
CA ARG A 167 -0.29 19.38 1.33
C ARG A 167 -0.49 17.89 1.52
N VAL A 168 0.00 17.09 0.60
CA VAL A 168 -0.14 15.63 0.65
C VAL A 168 0.74 15.07 1.77
N ILE A 169 0.11 14.43 2.75
CA ILE A 169 0.78 13.72 3.85
C ILE A 169 0.83 12.21 3.60
N GLY A 170 0.01 11.69 2.67
CA GLY A 170 -0.01 10.27 2.32
C GLY A 170 -0.92 9.96 1.13
N ILE A 171 -0.88 8.68 0.72
CA ILE A 171 -1.72 8.12 -0.35
C ILE A 171 -2.70 7.14 0.26
N ASN A 172 -4.00 7.38 0.11
CA ASN A 172 -5.07 6.50 0.61
C ASN A 172 -4.95 5.11 -0.02
N THR A 173 -5.06 4.06 0.79
CA THR A 173 -4.93 2.68 0.29
C THR A 173 -6.13 1.80 0.69
N LEU A 174 -6.29 1.45 1.94
CA LEU A 174 -7.33 0.52 2.40
C LEU A 174 -8.06 1.06 3.64
N VAL A 175 -9.13 0.36 4.03
CA VAL A 175 -9.83 0.57 5.30
C VAL A 175 -9.59 -0.64 6.19
N ALA A 176 -9.10 -0.40 7.41
CA ALA A 176 -8.98 -1.42 8.44
C ALA A 176 -9.96 -1.10 9.58
N GLY A 177 -10.98 -1.92 9.74
CA GLY A 177 -12.07 -1.64 10.67
C GLY A 177 -12.82 -0.36 10.31
N ARG A 178 -12.66 0.71 11.11
CA ARG A 178 -13.27 2.03 10.89
C ARG A 178 -12.29 3.07 10.34
N LEU A 179 -11.00 2.77 10.36
CA LEU A 179 -9.96 3.73 10.03
C LEU A 179 -9.53 3.59 8.57
N ALA A 180 -9.42 4.70 7.89
CA ALA A 180 -8.75 4.77 6.60
C ALA A 180 -7.23 4.73 6.81
N MET A 181 -6.55 3.99 5.96
CA MET A 181 -5.11 3.83 5.99
C MET A 181 -4.50 4.57 4.79
N ALA A 182 -3.38 5.25 5.02
CA ALA A 182 -2.65 5.90 3.96
C ALA A 182 -1.14 5.64 4.07
N ILE A 183 -0.48 5.48 2.92
CA ILE A 183 0.97 5.32 2.80
C ILE A 183 1.60 6.70 3.03
N PRO A 184 2.51 6.89 4.00
CA PRO A 184 3.11 8.19 4.30
C PRO A 184 3.84 8.80 3.11
N SER A 185 3.75 10.12 2.92
CA SER A 185 4.37 10.84 1.81
C SER A 185 5.89 10.61 1.72
N ASN A 186 6.61 10.54 2.84
CA ASN A 186 8.04 10.27 2.85
C ASN A 186 8.37 8.88 2.27
N ALA A 187 7.52 7.87 2.55
CA ALA A 187 7.67 6.54 1.96
C ALA A 187 7.40 6.56 0.45
N VAL A 188 6.44 7.39 0.02
CA VAL A 188 6.14 7.62 -1.39
C VAL A 188 7.31 8.32 -2.09
N ASP A 189 7.87 9.38 -1.50
CA ASP A 189 9.03 10.08 -2.07
C ASP A 189 10.24 9.15 -2.24
N HIS A 190 10.53 8.33 -1.24
CA HIS A 190 11.60 7.33 -1.35
C HIS A 190 11.34 6.33 -2.49
N PHE A 191 10.09 5.99 -2.73
CA PHE A 191 9.72 5.12 -3.85
C PHE A 191 9.90 5.81 -5.20
N VAL A 192 9.40 7.02 -5.36
CA VAL A 192 9.49 7.81 -6.61
C VAL A 192 10.94 8.16 -6.95
N GLU A 193 11.78 8.45 -5.97
CA GLU A 193 13.18 8.77 -6.19
C GLU A 193 14.08 7.56 -6.47
N GLY A 194 13.52 6.34 -6.50
CA GLY A 194 14.30 5.11 -6.62
C GLY A 194 15.26 4.88 -5.44
N ARG A 195 15.21 5.73 -4.41
CA ARG A 195 15.94 5.57 -3.14
C ARG A 195 15.30 4.52 -2.24
N SER A 196 14.08 4.17 -2.51
CA SER A 196 13.65 2.87 -2.15
C SER A 196 14.49 1.93 -3.00
N ALA A 197 15.63 1.51 -2.50
CA ALA A 197 16.02 0.14 -2.62
C ALA A 197 14.85 -0.62 -2.00
N LEU A 198 13.71 -0.59 -2.67
CA LEU A 198 12.62 -1.50 -2.50
C LEU A 198 13.28 -2.80 -2.83
N LYS A 199 13.69 -3.49 -1.78
CA LYS A 199 13.88 -4.90 -1.89
C LYS A 199 12.63 -5.36 -2.60
N SER A 200 12.73 -5.62 -3.87
CA SER A 200 11.66 -6.23 -4.64
C SER A 200 11.12 -7.33 -3.76
N ALA A 201 9.81 -7.41 -3.61
CA ALA A 201 9.22 -8.37 -2.69
C ALA A 201 9.84 -9.72 -2.96
N GLY A 202 10.43 -10.34 -1.94
CA GLY A 202 11.08 -11.61 -2.11
C GLY A 202 10.07 -12.60 -2.70
N TYR A 203 10.51 -13.37 -3.66
CA TYR A 203 9.74 -14.43 -4.28
C TYR A 203 10.44 -15.76 -4.02
N ILE A 204 9.68 -16.74 -3.53
CA ILE A 204 10.20 -18.10 -3.31
C ILE A 204 9.49 -19.17 -4.14
N GLY A 205 8.31 -18.89 -4.70
CA GLY A 205 7.63 -19.77 -5.65
C GLY A 205 6.88 -20.94 -5.03
N ILE A 206 6.19 -20.71 -3.89
CA ILE A 206 5.28 -21.69 -3.28
C ILE A 206 3.85 -21.16 -3.23
N ARG A 207 2.89 -22.10 -3.24
CA ARG A 207 1.49 -21.87 -2.86
C ARG A 207 1.10 -22.91 -1.83
N GLY A 208 0.27 -22.53 -0.86
CA GLY A 208 -0.14 -23.42 0.20
C GLY A 208 -1.38 -22.95 0.92
N GLU A 209 -1.83 -23.77 1.84
CA GLU A 209 -3.02 -23.57 2.64
C GLU A 209 -2.69 -23.70 4.13
N LEU A 210 -3.36 -22.91 4.95
CA LEU A 210 -3.17 -22.92 6.40
C LEU A 210 -3.63 -24.27 6.98
N VAL A 211 -2.79 -24.85 7.83
CA VAL A 211 -3.10 -26.11 8.55
C VAL A 211 -2.71 -26.01 10.01
N ARG A 212 -3.45 -26.73 10.85
CA ARG A 212 -3.06 -26.97 12.22
C ARG A 212 -2.40 -28.34 12.32
N VAL A 213 -1.23 -28.40 12.92
CA VAL A 213 -0.48 -29.64 13.09
C VAL A 213 -0.15 -29.85 14.56
N ARG A 214 -0.15 -31.09 15.00
CA ARG A 214 0.33 -31.44 16.33
C ARG A 214 1.77 -31.91 16.22
N PHE A 215 2.68 -31.13 16.81
CA PHE A 215 4.10 -31.42 16.85
C PHE A 215 4.64 -31.29 18.28
N SER A 216 5.45 -32.24 18.74
CA SER A 216 6.04 -32.24 20.09
C SER A 216 5.05 -31.97 21.23
N ASN A 217 3.83 -32.53 21.17
CA ASN A 217 2.72 -32.32 22.11
C ASN A 217 2.13 -30.90 22.14
N ALA A 218 2.52 -30.01 21.23
CA ALA A 218 1.91 -28.71 21.02
C ALA A 218 1.10 -28.67 19.72
N GLU A 219 0.07 -27.84 19.70
CA GLU A 219 -0.63 -27.49 18.47
C GLU A 219 0.10 -26.32 17.84
N GLU A 220 0.55 -26.49 16.61
CA GLU A 220 1.22 -25.45 15.83
C GLU A 220 0.42 -25.12 14.56
N ILE A 221 0.55 -23.89 14.09
CA ILE A 221 -0.03 -23.43 12.84
C ILE A 221 1.09 -23.39 11.81
N GLY A 222 0.79 -23.85 10.60
CA GLY A 222 1.73 -23.80 9.49
C GLY A 222 0.97 -23.72 8.16
N VAL A 223 1.72 -23.58 7.08
CA VAL A 223 1.19 -23.62 5.71
C VAL A 223 1.68 -24.88 5.01
N VAL A 224 0.76 -25.79 4.67
CA VAL A 224 1.10 -26.94 3.83
C VAL A 224 1.33 -26.46 2.39
N ILE A 225 2.48 -26.80 1.81
CA ILE A 225 2.80 -26.47 0.42
C ILE A 225 1.93 -27.34 -0.51
N ALA A 226 1.02 -26.70 -1.22
CA ALA A 226 0.16 -27.31 -2.23
C ALA A 226 0.79 -27.31 -3.64
N ALA A 227 1.68 -26.35 -3.91
CA ALA A 227 2.43 -26.30 -5.16
C ALA A 227 3.79 -25.60 -4.97
N VAL A 228 4.79 -26.11 -5.69
CA VAL A 228 6.12 -25.47 -5.86
C VAL A 228 6.31 -25.21 -7.35
N GLU A 229 6.64 -23.98 -7.69
CA GLU A 229 6.88 -23.60 -9.08
C GLU A 229 8.25 -24.11 -9.54
N THR A 230 8.29 -24.81 -10.66
CA THR A 230 9.52 -25.40 -11.20
C THR A 230 10.56 -24.31 -11.50
N GLY A 231 11.80 -24.51 -11.04
CA GLY A 231 12.89 -23.56 -11.18
C GLY A 231 12.81 -22.37 -10.22
N SER A 232 11.83 -22.32 -9.33
CA SER A 232 11.71 -21.30 -8.29
C SER A 232 12.82 -21.40 -7.22
N PRO A 233 13.02 -20.39 -6.39
CA PRO A 233 13.92 -20.49 -5.24
C PRO A 233 13.58 -21.63 -4.28
N ALA A 234 12.32 -21.91 -4.05
CA ALA A 234 11.87 -23.03 -3.21
C ALA A 234 12.20 -24.39 -3.83
N ASP A 235 11.99 -24.54 -5.15
CA ASP A 235 12.32 -25.75 -5.88
C ASP A 235 13.84 -26.00 -5.84
N ARG A 236 14.67 -24.99 -6.12
CA ARG A 236 16.12 -25.09 -6.01
C ARG A 236 16.63 -25.41 -4.60
N ALA A 237 15.91 -24.93 -3.59
CA ALA A 237 16.25 -25.23 -2.20
C ALA A 237 15.78 -26.63 -1.75
N GLY A 238 14.98 -27.33 -2.56
CA GLY A 238 14.47 -28.66 -2.26
C GLY A 238 13.21 -28.69 -1.39
N LEU A 239 12.47 -27.58 -1.33
CA LEU A 239 11.11 -27.57 -0.78
C LEU A 239 10.18 -28.34 -1.74
N MET A 240 9.19 -29.06 -1.21
CA MET A 240 8.30 -29.88 -2.01
C MET A 240 6.85 -29.82 -1.53
N VAL A 241 5.96 -30.22 -2.38
CA VAL A 241 4.51 -30.39 -2.02
C VAL A 241 4.39 -31.36 -0.84
N GLY A 242 3.59 -30.96 0.14
CA GLY A 242 3.38 -31.69 1.39
C GLY A 242 4.29 -31.25 2.54
N ASP A 243 5.29 -30.40 2.32
CA ASP A 243 6.01 -29.74 3.41
C ASP A 243 5.06 -28.77 4.12
N ILE A 244 5.16 -28.66 5.45
CA ILE A 244 4.39 -27.71 6.23
C ILE A 244 5.35 -26.63 6.74
N VAL A 245 5.26 -25.43 6.19
CA VAL A 245 6.08 -24.27 6.60
C VAL A 245 5.63 -23.80 7.96
N LEU A 246 6.54 -23.78 8.93
CA LEU A 246 6.31 -23.29 10.29
C LEU A 246 6.87 -21.89 10.50
N SER A 247 7.99 -21.56 9.86
CA SER A 247 8.58 -20.22 9.93
C SER A 247 9.40 -19.89 8.68
N VAL A 248 9.55 -18.59 8.41
CA VAL A 248 10.45 -18.04 7.41
C VAL A 248 11.40 -17.07 8.12
N GLY A 249 12.67 -17.44 8.22
CA GLY A 249 13.63 -16.79 9.11
C GLY A 249 13.12 -16.84 10.56
N ASN A 250 13.09 -15.67 11.20
CA ASN A 250 12.59 -15.52 12.56
C ASN A 250 11.08 -15.26 12.66
N THR A 251 10.35 -15.31 11.54
CA THR A 251 8.91 -15.02 11.49
C THR A 251 8.13 -16.33 11.52
N PRO A 252 7.43 -16.68 12.62
CA PRO A 252 6.58 -17.85 12.69
C PRO A 252 5.32 -17.66 11.83
N ILE A 253 4.74 -18.76 11.36
CA ILE A 253 3.46 -18.79 10.67
C ILE A 253 2.37 -18.96 11.71
N LEU A 254 1.50 -17.96 11.86
CA LEU A 254 0.44 -17.94 12.87
C LEU A 254 -0.97 -17.90 12.24
N ASP A 255 -1.07 -17.45 10.98
CA ASP A 255 -2.31 -17.26 10.24
C ASP A 255 -2.05 -17.33 8.73
N GLU A 256 -3.13 -17.15 7.94
CA GLU A 256 -3.10 -17.21 6.48
C GLU A 256 -2.26 -16.09 5.84
N GLU A 257 -2.12 -14.94 6.51
CA GLU A 257 -1.39 -13.77 6.01
C GLU A 257 0.11 -13.82 6.38
N SER A 258 0.48 -14.62 7.37
CA SER A 258 1.84 -14.68 7.91
C SER A 258 2.87 -15.11 6.86
N LEU A 259 2.58 -16.12 6.04
CA LEU A 259 3.50 -16.59 5.01
C LEU A 259 3.70 -15.57 3.89
N PRO A 260 2.65 -15.01 3.26
CA PRO A 260 2.80 -13.93 2.28
C PRO A 260 3.57 -12.74 2.85
N ALA A 261 3.24 -12.29 4.07
CA ALA A 261 3.90 -11.18 4.72
C ALA A 261 5.39 -11.45 5.01
N ALA A 262 5.74 -12.66 5.46
CA ALA A 262 7.12 -13.05 5.68
C ALA A 262 7.92 -13.08 4.38
N VAL A 263 7.36 -13.67 3.31
CA VAL A 263 8.01 -13.76 2.00
C VAL A 263 8.21 -12.38 1.38
N MET A 264 7.24 -11.48 1.50
CA MET A 264 7.34 -10.10 0.98
C MET A 264 8.45 -9.28 1.65
N ARG A 265 8.86 -9.62 2.88
CA ARG A 265 9.96 -8.96 3.61
C ARG A 265 11.34 -9.49 3.22
N LEU A 266 11.42 -10.58 2.47
CA LEU A 266 12.69 -11.17 2.08
C LEU A 266 13.42 -10.27 1.09
N THR A 267 14.73 -10.21 1.25
CA THR A 267 15.61 -9.51 0.31
C THR A 267 16.01 -10.46 -0.79
N PRO A 268 15.70 -10.19 -2.06
CA PRO A 268 16.23 -10.97 -3.17
C PRO A 268 17.75 -11.11 -3.08
N GLY A 269 18.23 -12.32 -3.34
CA GLY A 269 19.66 -12.67 -3.26
C GLY A 269 20.21 -12.91 -1.85
N GLN A 270 19.45 -12.61 -0.76
CA GLN A 270 19.88 -12.94 0.60
C GLN A 270 19.31 -14.30 1.05
N PRO A 271 20.17 -15.26 1.40
CA PRO A 271 19.72 -16.54 1.92
C PRO A 271 18.87 -16.37 3.19
N ILE A 272 17.80 -17.15 3.29
CA ILE A 272 16.91 -17.21 4.45
C ILE A 272 16.57 -18.66 4.78
N ASP A 273 16.52 -18.99 6.04
CA ASP A 273 16.14 -20.32 6.50
C ASP A 273 14.61 -20.42 6.60
N VAL A 274 14.07 -21.48 6.01
CA VAL A 274 12.66 -21.85 6.07
C VAL A 274 12.55 -23.16 6.87
N GLN A 275 11.87 -23.10 8.01
CA GLN A 275 11.62 -24.28 8.82
C GLN A 275 10.32 -24.95 8.39
N VAL A 276 10.37 -26.24 8.17
CA VAL A 276 9.22 -27.05 7.74
C VAL A 276 9.12 -28.35 8.52
N LEU A 277 7.92 -28.93 8.54
CA LEU A 277 7.72 -30.33 8.87
C LEU A 277 7.58 -31.13 7.57
N ARG A 278 8.43 -32.15 7.39
CA ARG A 278 8.37 -33.10 6.28
C ARG A 278 8.16 -34.50 6.81
N GLY A 279 6.99 -35.07 6.57
CA GLY A 279 6.62 -36.37 7.11
C GLY A 279 6.58 -36.42 8.65
N GLY A 280 6.39 -35.30 9.32
CA GLY A 280 6.41 -35.16 10.77
C GLY A 280 7.78 -34.79 11.36
N ASP A 281 8.84 -34.80 10.57
CA ASP A 281 10.20 -34.44 11.02
C ASP A 281 10.48 -32.96 10.74
N PRO A 282 11.05 -32.21 11.71
CA PRO A 282 11.46 -30.83 11.48
C PRO A 282 12.70 -30.78 10.57
N ARG A 283 12.67 -29.91 9.59
CA ARG A 283 13.78 -29.64 8.66
C ARG A 283 13.92 -28.17 8.40
N THR A 284 15.15 -27.76 8.07
CA THR A 284 15.42 -26.37 7.68
C THR A 284 16.00 -26.37 6.28
N PHE A 285 15.49 -25.51 5.41
CA PHE A 285 15.95 -25.29 4.05
C PHE A 285 16.40 -23.85 3.89
N THR A 286 17.61 -23.64 3.40
CA THR A 286 18.09 -22.30 3.07
C THR A 286 17.61 -21.93 1.66
N VAL A 287 16.71 -20.97 1.58
CA VAL A 287 16.13 -20.46 0.33
C VAL A 287 16.80 -19.14 -0.02
N VAL A 288 17.18 -18.95 -1.29
CA VAL A 288 17.67 -17.66 -1.80
C VAL A 288 16.55 -17.01 -2.61
N PRO A 289 15.79 -16.06 -2.05
CA PRO A 289 14.68 -15.41 -2.75
C PRO A 289 15.16 -14.69 -4.01
N THR A 290 14.29 -14.62 -5.02
CA THR A 290 14.50 -13.78 -6.21
C THR A 290 13.47 -12.65 -6.26
N GLU A 291 13.62 -11.76 -7.21
CA GLU A 291 12.56 -10.84 -7.59
C GLU A 291 11.45 -11.63 -8.30
N ARG A 292 10.21 -11.23 -8.10
CA ARG A 292 9.12 -11.78 -8.90
C ARG A 292 9.16 -11.10 -10.27
N SER A 293 9.48 -11.88 -11.30
CA SER A 293 9.41 -11.45 -12.71
C SER A 293 7.95 -11.25 -13.15
#